data_69fea484bc538ffc481c3fb5af45eb66
#
_entry.id   69fea484bc538ffc481c3fb5af45eb66
#
_cell.length_a   1.000
_cell.length_b   1.000
_cell.length_c   1.000
_cell.angle_alpha   90.00
_cell.angle_beta   90.00
_cell.angle_gamma   90.00
#
_symmetry.space_group_name_H-M   'P 1'
#
loop_
_entity.id
_entity.type
_entity.pdbx_description
1 polymer ?
#
loop_
_entity_poly.entity_id
_entity_poly.type
_entity_poly.pdbx_seq_one_letter_code
_entity_poly.pdbx_strand_id
1 'polypeptide(L)'
;MTEFWKEHSKAATVEEMMLDSRAKELTEHELPEILAMLPPLEGRRVLELGAGIGRYTSHLLTKAAHVTAVDFMQSFVDKNRQNNGHHSNVTFMQADVTKLDIPKHSVDLIFSNWLLMYLSEEELKSFMEKTLDWLQPGGFLFFRESCNHRSGDCKRDFNPTCYRSEAEYTHQATSVQVEAPEGGQNFGFDIVFKKRVQXXXXXXXXXXXXXXXXXXXLSSRKEVQTYVEMKNNPNQMCWLLQKVPRSSNSQSGFSTFQQFLDNQQYTRRGILRYEKMFGAGYVSTGGPSTTKEFVDLLNLKTGQKVLDVGCGIGGGDFYMAKMFGVEVLGLDLSDNMIDIAVERARTEKLPSVQFEVADATKRTFPEGSFDVIYSRDTILHIDDKLALFKRFHSWLKPGGQLLISDYCCGEKPWTPVFEAYVKQRGYILYTPSEYGKFIEEAGFCSVRVEDRTAQFIQVIQTELQKAEAIKEEFIQEFSEEDYFAIVNGWREKLGRSKSGDQRWGLFHATRT
;
A
#
# COMPACT_ATOMS: atom_id res chain seq x y z
N MET A 1 -28.13 -17.59 3.77
CA MET A 1 -27.12 -17.71 2.68
C MET A 1 -27.38 -18.89 1.74
N THR A 2 -27.58 -20.09 2.27
CA THR A 2 -27.78 -21.33 1.45
C THR A 2 -28.88 -21.20 0.39
N GLU A 3 -30.08 -20.71 0.78
CA GLU A 3 -31.20 -20.55 -0.15
C GLU A 3 -30.90 -19.50 -1.23
N PHE A 4 -30.26 -18.41 -0.83
CA PHE A 4 -29.83 -17.35 -1.79
C PHE A 4 -28.95 -17.94 -2.90
N TRP A 5 -27.88 -18.66 -2.52
CA TRP A 5 -26.94 -19.20 -3.50
C TRP A 5 -27.53 -20.38 -4.28
N LYS A 6 -28.49 -21.16 -3.72
CA LYS A 6 -29.24 -22.18 -4.48
C LYS A 6 -30.01 -21.56 -5.66
N GLU A 7 -30.52 -20.33 -5.47
CA GLU A 7 -31.20 -19.59 -6.56
C GLU A 7 -30.22 -19.05 -7.59
N HIS A 8 -29.07 -18.57 -7.15
CA HIS A 8 -28.12 -17.81 -7.96
C HIS A 8 -26.92 -18.65 -8.47
N SER A 9 -27.01 -19.97 -8.46
CA SER A 9 -25.95 -20.86 -8.96
C SER A 9 -26.46 -21.98 -9.87
N LYS A 10 -27.64 -21.81 -10.43
CA LYS A 10 -28.33 -22.87 -11.23
C LYS A 10 -27.63 -23.15 -12.54
N ALA A 11 -27.21 -22.10 -13.25
CA ALA A 11 -26.54 -22.24 -14.55
C ALA A 11 -25.00 -22.24 -14.40
N ALA A 12 -24.49 -21.90 -13.22
CA ALA A 12 -23.06 -21.81 -12.88
C ALA A 12 -22.31 -20.97 -13.92
N THR A 13 -22.83 -19.77 -14.20
CA THR A 13 -22.21 -18.79 -15.11
C THR A 13 -21.46 -17.72 -14.33
N VAL A 14 -20.62 -16.96 -15.02
CA VAL A 14 -19.88 -15.86 -14.42
C VAL A 14 -20.83 -14.73 -13.96
N GLU A 15 -21.91 -14.52 -14.71
CA GLU A 15 -22.95 -13.53 -14.39
C GLU A 15 -23.68 -13.89 -13.09
N GLU A 16 -24.03 -15.16 -12.92
CA GLU A 16 -24.66 -15.65 -11.68
C GLU A 16 -23.69 -15.51 -10.49
N MET A 17 -22.44 -15.92 -10.67
CA MET A 17 -21.42 -15.91 -9.62
C MET A 17 -21.09 -14.46 -9.17
N MET A 18 -20.97 -13.52 -10.11
CA MET A 18 -20.65 -12.12 -9.81
C MET A 18 -21.88 -11.26 -9.51
N LEU A 19 -23.09 -11.80 -9.78
CA LEU A 19 -24.36 -11.06 -9.65
C LEU A 19 -24.33 -9.76 -10.45
N ASP A 20 -23.77 -9.81 -11.66
CA ASP A 20 -23.51 -8.63 -12.50
C ASP A 20 -23.71 -8.96 -13.98
N SER A 21 -24.46 -8.10 -14.67
CA SER A 21 -24.79 -8.28 -16.10
C SER A 21 -23.57 -8.10 -17.02
N ARG A 22 -22.52 -7.40 -16.55
CA ARG A 22 -21.27 -7.16 -17.29
C ARG A 22 -20.12 -8.02 -16.77
N ALA A 23 -20.42 -9.17 -16.16
CA ALA A 23 -19.42 -9.97 -15.44
C ALA A 23 -18.25 -10.41 -16.32
N LYS A 24 -18.48 -10.76 -17.59
CA LYS A 24 -17.42 -11.16 -18.52
C LYS A 24 -16.44 -10.01 -18.77
N GLU A 25 -16.99 -8.86 -19.16
CA GLU A 25 -16.21 -7.65 -19.44
C GLU A 25 -15.40 -7.22 -18.19
N LEU A 26 -16.06 -7.21 -17.03
CA LEU A 26 -15.39 -6.90 -15.75
C LEU A 26 -14.25 -7.88 -15.49
N THR A 27 -14.47 -9.18 -15.73
CA THR A 27 -13.45 -10.21 -15.51
C THR A 27 -12.19 -9.95 -16.37
N GLU A 28 -12.38 -9.63 -17.65
CA GLU A 28 -11.26 -9.39 -18.58
C GLU A 28 -10.35 -8.25 -18.10
N HIS A 29 -10.93 -7.23 -17.49
CA HIS A 29 -10.18 -6.05 -17.03
C HIS A 29 -9.63 -6.22 -15.61
N GLU A 30 -10.42 -6.75 -14.66
CA GLU A 30 -9.97 -6.82 -13.25
C GLU A 30 -8.99 -7.96 -12.97
N LEU A 31 -9.04 -9.02 -13.76
CA LEU A 31 -8.25 -10.22 -13.48
C LEU A 31 -6.73 -9.92 -13.51
N PRO A 32 -6.17 -9.26 -14.53
CA PRO A 32 -4.75 -8.89 -14.49
C PRO A 32 -4.43 -7.90 -13.35
N GLU A 33 -5.35 -7.00 -13.02
CA GLU A 33 -5.19 -6.06 -11.90
C GLU A 33 -5.02 -6.81 -10.57
N ILE A 34 -5.91 -7.76 -10.29
CA ILE A 34 -5.89 -8.54 -9.05
C ILE A 34 -4.65 -9.46 -9.00
N LEU A 35 -4.34 -10.15 -10.11
CA LEU A 35 -3.19 -11.06 -10.15
C LEU A 35 -1.85 -10.32 -9.93
N ALA A 36 -1.76 -9.07 -10.38
CA ALA A 36 -0.55 -8.25 -10.18
C ALA A 36 -0.33 -7.85 -8.71
N MET A 37 -1.35 -7.99 -7.87
CA MET A 37 -1.27 -7.67 -6.44
C MET A 37 -0.77 -8.86 -5.60
N LEU A 38 -0.75 -10.08 -6.18
CA LEU A 38 -0.38 -11.28 -5.43
C LEU A 38 1.16 -11.38 -5.27
N PRO A 39 1.63 -11.99 -4.17
CA PRO A 39 3.05 -12.30 -4.05
C PRO A 39 3.46 -13.35 -5.12
N PRO A 40 4.76 -13.52 -5.39
CA PRO A 40 5.19 -14.57 -6.33
C PRO A 40 4.58 -15.92 -5.98
N LEU A 41 4.00 -16.60 -6.96
CA LEU A 41 3.22 -17.84 -6.76
C LEU A 41 4.07 -19.10 -6.97
N GLU A 42 5.24 -18.96 -7.58
CA GLU A 42 6.09 -20.09 -7.94
C GLU A 42 6.45 -20.92 -6.71
N GLY A 43 6.13 -22.21 -6.78
CA GLY A 43 6.39 -23.18 -5.70
C GLY A 43 5.45 -23.12 -4.51
N ARG A 44 4.46 -22.22 -4.51
CA ARG A 44 3.55 -22.02 -3.37
C ARG A 44 2.33 -22.97 -3.40
N ARG A 45 1.90 -23.36 -2.21
CA ARG A 45 0.61 -24.06 -1.99
C ARG A 45 -0.43 -22.98 -1.71
N VAL A 46 -1.43 -22.89 -2.58
CA VAL A 46 -2.47 -21.86 -2.53
C VAL A 46 -3.79 -22.50 -2.06
N LEU A 47 -4.46 -21.86 -1.11
CA LEU A 47 -5.83 -22.17 -0.71
C LEU A 47 -6.72 -21.05 -1.24
N GLU A 48 -7.54 -21.37 -2.25
CA GLU A 48 -8.50 -20.43 -2.85
C GLU A 48 -9.86 -20.65 -2.21
N LEU A 49 -10.37 -19.64 -1.51
CA LEU A 49 -11.64 -19.68 -0.78
C LEU A 49 -12.70 -18.84 -1.49
N GLY A 50 -13.86 -19.44 -1.76
CA GLY A 50 -14.90 -18.86 -2.60
C GLY A 50 -14.49 -18.92 -4.06
N ALA A 51 -13.95 -20.04 -4.52
CA ALA A 51 -13.35 -20.20 -5.84
C ALA A 51 -14.36 -20.08 -7.00
N GLY A 52 -15.66 -20.23 -6.71
CA GLY A 52 -16.71 -20.16 -7.71
C GLY A 52 -16.47 -21.15 -8.84
N ILE A 53 -16.68 -20.70 -10.07
CA ILE A 53 -16.51 -21.52 -11.28
C ILE A 53 -15.05 -21.60 -11.75
N GLY A 54 -14.09 -21.12 -10.94
CA GLY A 54 -12.66 -21.24 -11.20
C GLY A 54 -12.02 -20.09 -11.98
N ARG A 55 -12.59 -18.91 -11.89
CA ARG A 55 -12.13 -17.73 -12.60
C ARG A 55 -10.68 -17.36 -12.28
N TYR A 56 -10.30 -17.42 -11.01
CA TYR A 56 -8.91 -17.22 -10.56
C TYR A 56 -8.13 -18.54 -10.54
N THR A 57 -8.79 -19.66 -10.21
CA THR A 57 -8.17 -20.99 -10.16
C THR A 57 -7.30 -21.26 -11.40
N SER A 58 -7.83 -20.99 -12.61
CA SER A 58 -7.12 -21.21 -13.88
C SER A 58 -5.77 -20.48 -13.95
N HIS A 59 -5.70 -19.28 -13.40
CA HIS A 59 -4.48 -18.45 -13.42
C HIS A 59 -3.51 -18.83 -12.30
N LEU A 60 -4.05 -19.12 -11.09
CA LEU A 60 -3.23 -19.57 -9.96
C LEU A 60 -2.49 -20.86 -10.31
N LEU A 61 -3.15 -21.78 -11.00
CA LEU A 61 -2.61 -23.09 -11.41
C LEU A 61 -1.40 -22.99 -12.35
N THR A 62 -1.29 -21.89 -13.12
CA THR A 62 -0.18 -21.73 -14.06
C THR A 62 1.18 -21.57 -13.38
N LYS A 63 1.19 -21.17 -12.11
CA LYS A 63 2.41 -20.81 -11.37
C LYS A 63 2.56 -21.54 -10.03
N ALA A 64 1.45 -21.81 -9.36
CA ALA A 64 1.45 -22.40 -8.02
C ALA A 64 1.89 -23.88 -8.07
N ALA A 65 2.56 -24.33 -7.02
CA ALA A 65 2.87 -25.76 -6.86
C ALA A 65 1.59 -26.60 -6.71
N HIS A 66 0.61 -26.06 -6.01
CA HIS A 66 -0.70 -26.71 -5.81
C HIS A 66 -1.75 -25.66 -5.45
N VAL A 67 -2.99 -25.84 -5.96
CA VAL A 67 -4.14 -25.02 -5.60
C VAL A 67 -5.22 -25.92 -5.01
N THR A 68 -5.67 -25.62 -3.78
CA THR A 68 -6.90 -26.21 -3.20
C THR A 68 -8.01 -25.17 -3.38
N ALA A 69 -8.93 -25.46 -4.30
CA ALA A 69 -10.05 -24.57 -4.64
C ALA A 69 -11.30 -25.00 -3.90
N VAL A 70 -11.77 -24.12 -3.00
CA VAL A 70 -12.90 -24.39 -2.10
C VAL A 70 -14.07 -23.46 -2.45
N ASP A 71 -15.26 -24.04 -2.56
CA ASP A 71 -16.49 -23.25 -2.68
C ASP A 71 -17.62 -23.90 -1.88
N PHE A 72 -18.57 -23.08 -1.45
CA PHE A 72 -19.76 -23.51 -0.71
C PHE A 72 -20.73 -24.29 -1.60
N MET A 73 -20.87 -23.88 -2.90
CA MET A 73 -21.86 -24.42 -3.82
C MET A 73 -21.27 -25.54 -4.67
N GLN A 74 -21.87 -26.74 -4.57
CA GLN A 74 -21.44 -27.91 -5.34
C GLN A 74 -21.48 -27.64 -6.86
N SER A 75 -22.50 -26.91 -7.35
CA SER A 75 -22.61 -26.55 -8.77
C SER A 75 -21.40 -25.75 -9.27
N PHE A 76 -20.88 -24.82 -8.43
CA PHE A 76 -19.70 -24.04 -8.76
C PHE A 76 -18.42 -24.91 -8.71
N VAL A 77 -18.31 -25.78 -7.71
CA VAL A 77 -17.18 -26.72 -7.62
C VAL A 77 -17.13 -27.65 -8.85
N ASP A 78 -18.26 -28.17 -9.27
CA ASP A 78 -18.35 -29.04 -10.44
C ASP A 78 -17.98 -28.28 -11.73
N LYS A 79 -18.42 -27.04 -11.85
CA LYS A 79 -18.07 -26.20 -12.97
C LYS A 79 -16.58 -25.87 -12.99
N ASN A 80 -16.00 -25.55 -11.83
CA ASN A 80 -14.56 -25.32 -11.69
C ASN A 80 -13.77 -26.58 -12.09
N ARG A 81 -14.24 -27.76 -11.63
CA ARG A 81 -13.63 -29.05 -12.01
C ARG A 81 -13.71 -29.31 -13.51
N GLN A 82 -14.82 -28.95 -14.16
CA GLN A 82 -14.93 -29.04 -15.64
C GLN A 82 -13.92 -28.16 -16.32
N ASN A 83 -13.75 -26.92 -15.82
CA ASN A 83 -12.86 -25.92 -16.43
C ASN A 83 -11.38 -26.25 -16.17
N ASN A 84 -11.00 -26.67 -14.97
CA ASN A 84 -9.63 -26.71 -14.48
C ASN A 84 -9.13 -28.11 -14.06
N GLY A 85 -9.99 -29.14 -14.11
CA GLY A 85 -9.63 -30.49 -13.64
C GLY A 85 -8.62 -31.23 -14.51
N HIS A 86 -8.24 -30.67 -15.65
CA HIS A 86 -7.18 -31.23 -16.49
C HIS A 86 -5.77 -30.90 -15.93
N HIS A 87 -5.65 -30.00 -14.97
CA HIS A 87 -4.38 -29.71 -14.28
C HIS A 87 -4.11 -30.78 -13.20
N SER A 88 -2.87 -31.22 -13.09
CA SER A 88 -2.45 -32.23 -12.09
C SER A 88 -2.22 -31.64 -10.69
N ASN A 89 -2.14 -30.32 -10.58
CA ASN A 89 -1.79 -29.60 -9.33
C ASN A 89 -3.01 -28.93 -8.68
N VAL A 90 -4.21 -29.54 -8.78
CA VAL A 90 -5.44 -28.96 -8.22
C VAL A 90 -6.23 -29.97 -7.38
N THR A 91 -6.78 -29.49 -6.27
CA THR A 91 -7.78 -30.20 -5.46
C THR A 91 -9.05 -29.34 -5.39
N PHE A 92 -10.21 -29.94 -5.66
CA PHE A 92 -11.51 -29.26 -5.56
C PHE A 92 -12.28 -29.76 -4.34
N MET A 93 -12.78 -28.82 -3.55
CA MET A 93 -13.47 -29.16 -2.29
C MET A 93 -14.77 -28.35 -2.16
N GLN A 94 -15.89 -29.04 -1.92
CA GLN A 94 -17.13 -28.38 -1.52
C GLN A 94 -17.12 -28.26 0.00
N ALA A 95 -17.13 -27.06 0.53
CA ALA A 95 -17.09 -26.83 1.97
C ALA A 95 -17.61 -25.45 2.36
N ASP A 96 -18.15 -25.39 3.56
CA ASP A 96 -18.49 -24.16 4.27
C ASP A 96 -17.21 -23.65 4.97
N VAL A 97 -16.73 -22.48 4.61
CA VAL A 97 -15.46 -21.92 5.13
C VAL A 97 -15.49 -21.73 6.66
N THR A 98 -16.68 -21.55 7.25
CA THR A 98 -16.82 -21.42 8.70
C THR A 98 -16.54 -22.74 9.43
N LYS A 99 -16.70 -23.87 8.72
CA LYS A 99 -16.50 -25.24 9.25
C LYS A 99 -15.26 -25.91 8.67
N LEU A 100 -14.61 -25.26 7.72
CA LEU A 100 -13.42 -25.79 7.05
C LEU A 100 -12.30 -26.02 8.08
N ASP A 101 -11.62 -27.14 7.93
CA ASP A 101 -10.44 -27.50 8.74
C ASP A 101 -9.29 -27.85 7.78
N ILE A 102 -8.24 -27.07 7.85
CA ILE A 102 -7.03 -27.22 7.04
C ILE A 102 -5.87 -27.43 8.01
N PRO A 103 -4.94 -28.36 7.73
CA PRO A 103 -3.81 -28.55 8.65
C PRO A 103 -3.03 -27.27 8.91
N LYS A 104 -2.61 -27.07 10.16
CA LYS A 104 -1.82 -25.90 10.56
C LYS A 104 -0.52 -25.82 9.74
N HIS A 105 -0.14 -24.61 9.38
CA HIS A 105 1.11 -24.33 8.66
C HIS A 105 1.25 -25.12 7.34
N SER A 106 0.13 -25.38 6.64
CA SER A 106 0.12 -26.21 5.44
C SER A 106 0.02 -25.43 4.13
N VAL A 107 -0.27 -24.12 4.18
CA VAL A 107 -0.44 -23.29 2.98
C VAL A 107 0.45 -22.04 3.03
N ASP A 108 0.84 -21.56 1.85
CA ASP A 108 1.74 -20.42 1.69
C ASP A 108 1.01 -19.15 1.31
N LEU A 109 -0.17 -19.30 0.67
CA LEU A 109 -1.06 -18.19 0.31
C LEU A 109 -2.51 -18.63 0.46
N ILE A 110 -3.30 -17.83 1.15
CA ILE A 110 -4.76 -17.92 1.13
C ILE A 110 -5.26 -16.77 0.24
N PHE A 111 -6.07 -17.11 -0.76
CA PHE A 111 -6.67 -16.16 -1.70
C PHE A 111 -8.19 -16.18 -1.53
N SER A 112 -8.80 -15.02 -1.35
CA SER A 112 -10.26 -14.90 -1.23
C SER A 112 -10.75 -13.67 -2.00
N ASN A 113 -11.89 -13.82 -2.68
CA ASN A 113 -12.47 -12.75 -3.48
C ASN A 113 -13.99 -12.74 -3.29
N TRP A 114 -14.50 -11.69 -2.64
CA TRP A 114 -15.94 -11.49 -2.37
C TRP A 114 -16.56 -12.63 -1.54
N LEU A 115 -15.90 -13.04 -0.48
CA LEU A 115 -16.37 -14.09 0.42
C LEU A 115 -16.70 -13.55 1.82
N LEU A 116 -15.87 -12.66 2.34
CA LEU A 116 -15.92 -12.25 3.75
C LEU A 116 -17.17 -11.44 4.09
N MET A 117 -17.75 -10.80 3.08
CA MET A 117 -19.02 -10.06 3.25
C MET A 117 -20.21 -10.98 3.57
N TYR A 118 -20.06 -12.31 3.42
CA TYR A 118 -21.10 -13.28 3.76
C TYR A 118 -20.98 -13.81 5.19
N LEU A 119 -19.93 -13.42 5.92
CA LEU A 119 -19.65 -13.86 7.30
C LEU A 119 -20.17 -12.83 8.31
N SER A 120 -20.77 -13.31 9.40
CA SER A 120 -21.07 -12.46 10.56
C SER A 120 -19.78 -11.97 11.23
N GLU A 121 -19.89 -11.07 12.20
CA GLU A 121 -18.72 -10.55 12.93
C GLU A 121 -17.94 -11.68 13.63
N GLU A 122 -18.66 -12.57 14.30
CA GLU A 122 -18.06 -13.69 15.02
C GLU A 122 -17.41 -14.70 14.06
N GLU A 123 -18.11 -15.01 12.94
CA GLU A 123 -17.58 -15.90 11.91
C GLU A 123 -16.34 -15.31 11.24
N LEU A 124 -16.33 -14.01 10.96
CA LEU A 124 -15.17 -13.34 10.35
C LEU A 124 -13.96 -13.37 11.29
N LYS A 125 -14.16 -13.06 12.56
CA LYS A 125 -13.08 -13.15 13.55
C LYS A 125 -12.50 -14.57 13.61
N SER A 126 -13.36 -15.58 13.77
CA SER A 126 -12.96 -17.00 13.79
C SER A 126 -12.24 -17.38 12.50
N PHE A 127 -12.73 -16.91 11.35
CA PHE A 127 -12.11 -17.15 10.05
C PHE A 127 -10.68 -16.56 10.00
N MET A 128 -10.49 -15.32 10.48
CA MET A 128 -9.17 -14.70 10.52
C MET A 128 -8.19 -15.49 11.42
N GLU A 129 -8.65 -15.97 12.57
CA GLU A 129 -7.85 -16.82 13.46
C GLU A 129 -7.45 -18.13 12.76
N LYS A 130 -8.39 -18.79 12.09
CA LYS A 130 -8.14 -20.02 11.34
C LYS A 130 -7.14 -19.80 10.20
N THR A 131 -7.28 -18.71 9.43
CA THR A 131 -6.35 -18.41 8.33
C THR A 131 -4.92 -18.20 8.85
N LEU A 132 -4.77 -17.57 10.03
CA LEU A 132 -3.48 -17.46 10.70
C LEU A 132 -2.89 -18.83 11.03
N ASP A 133 -3.71 -19.75 11.56
CA ASP A 133 -3.25 -21.11 11.88
C ASP A 133 -2.81 -21.88 10.63
N TRP A 134 -3.62 -21.82 9.57
CA TRP A 134 -3.37 -22.60 8.32
C TRP A 134 -2.12 -22.14 7.59
N LEU A 135 -1.79 -20.83 7.65
CA LEU A 135 -0.63 -20.25 6.94
C LEU A 135 0.70 -20.66 7.59
N GLN A 136 1.70 -20.92 6.74
CA GLN A 136 3.10 -20.99 7.17
C GLN A 136 3.53 -19.65 7.77
N PRO A 137 4.49 -19.63 8.72
CA PRO A 137 5.15 -18.36 9.09
C PRO A 137 5.69 -17.66 7.84
N GLY A 138 5.41 -16.37 7.69
CA GLY A 138 5.76 -15.60 6.50
C GLY A 138 4.80 -15.78 5.32
N GLY A 139 3.79 -16.65 5.45
CA GLY A 139 2.75 -16.84 4.43
C GLY A 139 1.78 -15.66 4.35
N PHE A 140 0.97 -15.62 3.31
CA PHE A 140 0.16 -14.46 2.96
C PHE A 140 -1.34 -14.78 2.93
N LEU A 141 -2.14 -13.81 3.38
CA LEU A 141 -3.59 -13.79 3.16
C LEU A 141 -3.89 -12.63 2.20
N PHE A 142 -4.43 -12.94 1.04
CA PHE A 142 -5.00 -11.94 0.12
C PHE A 142 -6.52 -12.05 0.18
N PHE A 143 -7.20 -10.91 0.35
CA PHE A 143 -8.65 -10.87 0.15
C PHE A 143 -9.07 -9.56 -0.51
N ARG A 144 -10.19 -9.65 -1.26
CA ARG A 144 -10.82 -8.50 -1.89
C ARG A 144 -12.31 -8.48 -1.51
N GLU A 145 -12.79 -7.31 -1.11
CA GLU A 145 -14.20 -7.14 -0.69
C GLU A 145 -14.82 -5.85 -1.23
N SER A 146 -16.13 -5.86 -1.31
CA SER A 146 -16.94 -4.67 -1.59
C SER A 146 -17.26 -3.99 -0.26
N CYS A 147 -16.70 -2.81 -0.04
CA CYS A 147 -16.91 -2.05 1.21
C CYS A 147 -18.17 -1.20 1.11
N ASN A 148 -18.88 -1.07 2.24
CA ASN A 148 -20.03 -0.19 2.44
C ASN A 148 -21.30 -0.56 1.66
N HIS A 149 -21.20 -1.05 0.42
CA HIS A 149 -22.37 -1.42 -0.39
C HIS A 149 -22.04 -2.43 -1.50
N ARG A 150 -23.06 -2.99 -2.12
CA ARG A 150 -22.93 -3.98 -3.19
C ARG A 150 -22.28 -3.41 -4.45
N SER A 151 -21.62 -4.25 -5.21
CA SER A 151 -20.99 -3.91 -6.50
C SER A 151 -21.75 -4.40 -7.71
N GLY A 152 -22.49 -5.51 -7.61
CA GLY A 152 -23.25 -6.09 -8.72
C GLY A 152 -24.57 -5.37 -8.98
N ASP A 153 -25.07 -5.44 -10.21
CA ASP A 153 -26.29 -4.76 -10.64
C ASP A 153 -27.54 -5.66 -10.67
N CYS A 154 -27.39 -6.97 -10.44
CA CYS A 154 -28.52 -7.90 -10.42
C CYS A 154 -29.47 -7.55 -9.27
N LYS A 155 -30.77 -7.54 -9.59
CA LYS A 155 -31.81 -7.30 -8.59
C LYS A 155 -31.89 -8.49 -7.63
N ARG A 156 -32.02 -8.22 -6.35
CA ARG A 156 -32.09 -9.21 -5.29
C ARG A 156 -33.28 -8.93 -4.38
N ASP A 157 -34.12 -9.92 -4.15
CA ASP A 157 -35.26 -9.82 -3.23
C ASP A 157 -34.78 -9.92 -1.76
N PHE A 158 -33.66 -10.61 -1.55
CA PHE A 158 -32.98 -10.75 -0.27
C PHE A 158 -31.47 -10.58 -0.47
N ASN A 159 -30.82 -9.92 0.48
CA ASN A 159 -29.36 -9.72 0.42
C ASN A 159 -28.71 -10.25 1.69
N PRO A 160 -27.99 -11.39 1.64
CA PRO A 160 -27.38 -11.99 2.82
C PRO A 160 -26.03 -11.37 3.23
N THR A 161 -25.61 -10.27 2.60
CA THR A 161 -24.27 -9.72 2.80
C THR A 161 -24.22 -8.72 3.97
N CYS A 162 -23.14 -8.80 4.73
CA CYS A 162 -22.76 -7.87 5.80
C CYS A 162 -21.66 -6.95 5.26
N TYR A 163 -22.05 -5.84 4.65
CA TYR A 163 -21.07 -4.89 4.11
C TYR A 163 -20.41 -4.11 5.25
N ARG A 164 -19.09 -4.16 5.28
CA ARG A 164 -18.27 -3.47 6.26
C ARG A 164 -17.48 -2.35 5.60
N SER A 165 -17.07 -1.40 6.38
CA SER A 165 -16.10 -0.39 5.94
C SER A 165 -14.71 -1.03 5.81
N GLU A 166 -13.84 -0.35 5.11
CA GLU A 166 -12.43 -0.70 4.99
C GLU A 166 -11.76 -0.82 6.38
N ALA A 167 -12.06 0.12 7.28
CA ALA A 167 -11.50 0.14 8.63
C ALA A 167 -11.92 -1.09 9.45
N GLU A 168 -13.19 -1.51 9.33
CA GLU A 168 -13.69 -2.70 10.03
C GLU A 168 -12.99 -3.97 9.55
N TYR A 169 -12.84 -4.17 8.22
CA TYR A 169 -12.09 -5.32 7.68
C TYR A 169 -10.63 -5.31 8.14
N THR A 170 -9.99 -4.15 8.09
CA THR A 170 -8.60 -3.97 8.52
C THR A 170 -8.45 -4.33 10.02
N HIS A 171 -9.35 -3.79 10.84
CA HIS A 171 -9.34 -4.05 12.30
C HIS A 171 -9.53 -5.55 12.59
N GLN A 172 -10.53 -6.20 11.97
CA GLN A 172 -10.78 -7.62 12.16
C GLN A 172 -9.56 -8.47 11.80
N ALA A 173 -8.89 -8.15 10.69
CA ALA A 173 -7.73 -8.91 10.24
C ALA A 173 -6.49 -8.69 11.13
N THR A 174 -6.23 -7.43 11.55
CA THR A 174 -4.99 -7.13 12.29
C THR A 174 -5.10 -7.31 13.80
N SER A 175 -6.31 -7.46 14.35
CA SER A 175 -6.52 -7.65 15.79
C SER A 175 -6.35 -9.11 16.24
N VAL A 176 -6.39 -10.08 15.32
CA VAL A 176 -6.30 -11.50 15.68
C VAL A 176 -4.86 -11.93 15.94
N GLN A 177 -4.70 -12.85 16.88
CA GLN A 177 -3.41 -13.48 17.19
C GLN A 177 -3.64 -14.95 17.48
N VAL A 178 -2.67 -15.79 17.14
CA VAL A 178 -2.67 -17.20 17.48
C VAL A 178 -1.36 -17.56 18.22
N GLU A 179 -1.47 -18.44 19.21
CA GLU A 179 -0.32 -18.90 19.98
C GLU A 179 0.47 -19.93 19.17
N ALA A 180 1.79 -19.84 19.25
CA ALA A 180 2.66 -20.86 18.69
C ALA A 180 2.53 -22.17 19.51
N PRO A 181 2.62 -23.33 18.87
CA PRO A 181 2.69 -24.59 19.61
C PRO A 181 3.85 -24.57 20.61
N GLU A 182 3.63 -25.14 21.80
CA GLU A 182 4.65 -25.30 22.85
C GLU A 182 5.10 -23.99 23.52
N GLY A 183 4.21 -23.00 23.66
CA GLY A 183 4.50 -21.76 24.41
C GLY A 183 5.50 -20.86 23.75
N GLY A 184 5.60 -20.92 22.43
CA GLY A 184 6.47 -20.08 21.64
C GLY A 184 5.87 -18.71 21.33
N GLN A 185 6.45 -18.05 20.35
CA GLN A 185 6.10 -16.70 19.90
C GLN A 185 4.71 -16.69 19.24
N ASN A 186 3.86 -15.75 19.63
CA ASN A 186 2.55 -15.53 19.01
C ASN A 186 2.72 -15.01 17.57
N PHE A 187 1.70 -15.27 16.74
CA PHE A 187 1.65 -14.77 15.37
C PHE A 187 0.43 -13.89 15.17
N GLY A 188 0.55 -12.90 14.28
CA GLY A 188 -0.54 -12.04 13.83
C GLY A 188 -0.33 -11.61 12.38
N PHE A 189 -1.22 -10.78 11.87
CA PHE A 189 -1.11 -10.26 10.50
C PHE A 189 -0.53 -8.83 10.49
N ASP A 190 0.49 -8.62 9.67
CA ASP A 190 0.94 -7.29 9.24
C ASP A 190 0.42 -6.99 7.84
N ILE A 191 0.03 -5.75 7.61
CA ILE A 191 -0.40 -5.28 6.29
C ILE A 191 0.84 -5.15 5.39
N VAL A 192 0.85 -5.88 4.28
CA VAL A 192 1.83 -5.70 3.21
C VAL A 192 1.40 -4.54 2.32
N PHE A 193 0.14 -4.57 1.91
CA PHE A 193 -0.52 -3.41 1.31
C PHE A 193 -2.04 -3.49 1.51
N LYS A 194 -2.67 -2.33 1.36
CA LYS A 194 -4.11 -2.16 1.24
C LYS A 194 -4.34 -1.13 0.13
N LYS A 195 -5.10 -1.49 -0.89
CA LYS A 195 -5.31 -0.64 -2.06
C LYS A 195 -6.79 -0.28 -2.21
N ARG A 196 -7.05 1.03 -2.24
CA ARG A 196 -8.37 1.59 -2.58
C ARG A 196 -8.38 2.01 -4.05
N VAL A 197 -9.40 1.62 -4.79
CA VAL A 197 -9.61 2.02 -6.19
C VAL A 197 -10.03 3.49 -6.22
N GLN A 198 -9.29 4.33 -6.94
CA GLN A 198 -9.48 5.79 -6.94
C GLN A 198 -10.41 6.29 -8.04
N UNK A 199 -11.05 7.32 -7.89
CA UNK A 199 -12.00 7.85 -8.79
C UNK A 199 -11.35 8.79 -9.73
N UNK A 200 -11.34 8.45 -10.64
CA UNK A 200 -11.07 9.38 -11.63
C UNK A 200 -12.38 9.73 -12.18
N UNK A 201 -12.74 10.52 -11.80
CA UNK A 201 -13.86 10.97 -12.35
C UNK A 201 -13.67 10.89 -13.79
N UNK A 202 -13.98 10.07 -14.10
CA UNK A 202 -13.88 9.92 -15.43
C UNK A 202 -14.50 11.03 -16.08
N UNK A 203 -13.87 11.71 -16.26
CA UNK A 203 -14.33 12.66 -16.99
C UNK A 203 -14.79 12.02 -18.15
N UNK A 204 -15.52 11.55 -17.89
CA UNK A 204 -16.11 10.82 -18.87
C UNK A 204 -16.62 11.59 -19.98
N UNK A 205 -16.58 12.40 -19.99
CA UNK A 205 -17.25 13.06 -20.99
C UNK A 205 -16.38 13.41 -22.13
N UNK A 206 -15.66 13.50 -22.16
CA UNK A 206 -15.11 14.03 -23.27
C UNK A 206 -14.45 13.08 -24.17
N UNK A 207 -14.90 12.30 -24.07
CA UNK A 207 -14.28 11.39 -24.87
C UNK A 207 -14.71 11.29 -26.29
N UNK A 208 -15.44 11.74 -26.59
CA UNK A 208 -15.90 11.57 -27.91
C UNK A 208 -15.06 12.20 -28.95
N UNK A 209 -14.39 13.01 -28.68
CA UNK A 209 -13.73 13.65 -29.74
C UNK A 209 -12.34 13.16 -30.00
N UNK A 210 -12.00 12.56 -29.34
CA UNK A 210 -10.70 12.23 -29.60
C UNK A 210 -10.44 10.88 -30.15
N UNK A 211 -11.20 10.43 -30.56
CA UNK A 211 -11.05 9.13 -31.04
C UNK A 211 -10.04 8.92 -32.12
N UNK A 212 -9.70 9.73 -32.64
CA UNK A 212 -8.83 9.47 -33.70
C UNK A 212 -7.35 9.49 -33.39
N UNK A 213 -7.01 9.88 -32.51
CA UNK A 213 -5.63 9.93 -32.26
C UNK A 213 -5.13 8.95 -31.27
N UNK A 214 -5.89 8.27 -31.00
CA UNK A 214 -5.58 7.48 -29.91
C UNK A 214 -5.03 6.09 -30.12
N UNK A 215 -4.82 5.80 -31.12
CA UNK A 215 -4.42 4.45 -31.20
C UNK A 215 -3.08 4.11 -30.64
N UNK A 216 -2.50 4.94 -30.41
CA UNK A 216 -1.22 4.58 -29.91
C UNK A 216 -1.05 4.80 -28.41
N UNK A 217 -1.75 5.25 -27.95
CA UNK A 217 -1.68 5.53 -26.60
C UNK A 217 -2.53 4.63 -25.74
N LEU A 218 -3.01 3.63 -26.19
CA LEU A 218 -3.90 2.74 -25.46
C LEU A 218 -3.19 1.65 -24.66
N SER A 219 -1.94 1.43 -24.82
CA SER A 219 -1.25 0.36 -24.07
C SER A 219 -0.86 0.70 -22.62
N SER A 220 -0.79 1.96 -22.26
CA SER A 220 -0.35 2.39 -20.92
C SER A 220 -1.49 2.69 -19.94
N ARG A 221 -2.73 2.71 -20.41
CA ARG A 221 -3.90 3.07 -19.57
C ARG A 221 -4.67 1.88 -19.00
N LYS A 222 -4.17 0.67 -19.19
CA LYS A 222 -4.96 -0.55 -18.86
C LYS A 222 -4.80 -1.06 -17.41
N GLU A 223 -4.06 -0.40 -16.56
CA GLU A 223 -3.69 -1.01 -15.26
C GLU A 223 -4.53 -0.54 -14.07
N VAL A 224 -5.62 0.23 -14.26
CA VAL A 224 -6.26 0.82 -13.09
C VAL A 224 -7.77 0.89 -13.21
N GLN A 225 -8.44 0.33 -12.20
CA GLN A 225 -9.74 0.80 -11.72
C GLN A 225 -10.94 0.26 -12.48
N THR A 226 -10.92 -1.01 -12.75
CA THR A 226 -12.03 -1.68 -13.44
C THR A 226 -13.42 -1.27 -12.89
N TYR A 227 -13.58 -1.32 -11.56
CA TYR A 227 -14.88 -1.01 -10.96
C TYR A 227 -15.18 0.49 -10.88
N VAL A 228 -14.19 1.34 -10.76
CA VAL A 228 -14.40 2.79 -10.81
C VAL A 228 -14.76 3.22 -12.25
N GLU A 229 -14.01 2.75 -13.24
CA GLU A 229 -14.23 3.15 -14.63
C GLU A 229 -15.52 2.57 -15.21
N MET A 230 -15.80 1.31 -14.93
CA MET A 230 -16.93 0.59 -15.53
C MET A 230 -18.23 0.70 -14.75
N LYS A 231 -18.15 0.89 -13.43
CA LYS A 231 -19.32 0.87 -12.52
C LYS A 231 -19.44 2.11 -11.63
N ASN A 232 -18.51 3.05 -11.71
CA ASN A 232 -18.43 4.21 -10.82
C ASN A 232 -18.47 3.79 -9.33
N ASN A 233 -17.77 2.71 -9.01
CA ASN A 233 -17.77 2.11 -7.67
C ASN A 233 -16.37 2.12 -7.06
N PRO A 234 -16.04 3.09 -6.18
CA PRO A 234 -14.72 3.20 -5.56
C PRO A 234 -14.55 2.32 -4.31
N ASN A 235 -15.52 1.45 -4.01
CA ASN A 235 -15.56 0.71 -2.75
C ASN A 235 -15.02 -0.72 -2.86
N GLN A 236 -14.31 -1.04 -3.96
CA GLN A 236 -13.61 -2.32 -4.12
C GLN A 236 -12.22 -2.19 -3.50
N MET A 237 -11.98 -2.94 -2.42
CA MET A 237 -10.74 -2.88 -1.67
C MET A 237 -10.03 -4.24 -1.69
N CYS A 238 -8.71 -4.18 -1.81
CA CYS A 238 -7.85 -5.36 -1.73
C CYS A 238 -6.87 -5.21 -0.56
N TRP A 239 -6.64 -6.32 0.14
CA TRP A 239 -5.64 -6.40 1.21
C TRP A 239 -4.69 -7.55 0.92
N LEU A 240 -3.42 -7.33 1.14
CA LEU A 240 -2.41 -8.39 1.24
C LEU A 240 -1.78 -8.29 2.62
N LEU A 241 -1.93 -9.34 3.40
CA LEU A 241 -1.46 -9.43 4.78
C LEU A 241 -0.41 -10.54 4.87
N GLN A 242 0.58 -10.37 5.74
CA GLN A 242 1.61 -11.39 5.98
C GLN A 242 1.53 -11.88 7.43
N LYS A 243 1.59 -13.19 7.62
CA LYS A 243 1.70 -13.82 8.95
C LYS A 243 3.10 -13.57 9.49
N VAL A 244 3.19 -12.83 10.60
CA VAL A 244 4.47 -12.46 11.22
C VAL A 244 4.47 -12.79 12.72
N PRO A 245 5.66 -13.07 13.30
CA PRO A 245 5.76 -13.22 14.76
C PRO A 245 5.43 -11.92 15.48
N ARG A 246 4.77 -12.03 16.64
CA ARG A 246 4.47 -10.89 17.52
C ARG A 246 5.42 -10.92 18.72
N SER A 247 6.12 -9.82 18.98
CA SER A 247 6.98 -9.73 20.15
C SER A 247 6.11 -9.56 21.41
N SER A 248 6.50 -10.23 22.49
CA SER A 248 5.83 -10.14 23.79
C SER A 248 5.99 -8.77 24.48
N ASN A 249 6.78 -7.87 23.90
CA ASN A 249 7.16 -6.58 24.50
C ASN A 249 6.42 -5.37 23.89
N SER A 250 5.18 -5.54 23.36
CA SER A 250 4.40 -4.37 22.92
C SER A 250 3.84 -3.62 24.14
N GLN A 251 4.67 -2.76 24.74
CA GLN A 251 4.24 -1.85 25.81
C GLN A 251 3.30 -0.75 25.31
N SER A 252 3.03 -0.69 24.01
CA SER A 252 2.29 0.42 23.39
C SER A 252 0.78 0.18 23.21
N GLY A 253 0.29 -1.03 23.46
CA GLY A 253 -1.13 -1.36 23.28
C GLY A 253 -1.58 -1.44 21.80
N PHE A 254 -0.66 -1.33 20.84
CA PHE A 254 -0.96 -1.43 19.40
C PHE A 254 -0.39 -2.74 18.84
N SER A 255 -1.19 -3.41 17.99
CA SER A 255 -0.82 -4.72 17.44
C SER A 255 0.16 -4.62 16.27
N THR A 256 0.23 -3.47 15.57
CA THR A 256 1.15 -3.25 14.45
C THR A 256 1.82 -1.88 14.53
N PHE A 257 2.98 -1.74 13.86
CA PHE A 257 3.67 -0.45 13.72
C PHE A 257 2.79 0.57 12.96
N GLN A 258 2.05 0.12 11.97
CA GLN A 258 1.09 0.97 11.26
C GLN A 258 0.03 1.56 12.22
N GLN A 259 -0.57 0.70 13.07
CA GLN A 259 -1.56 1.17 14.06
C GLN A 259 -0.95 2.20 15.02
N PHE A 260 0.30 2.00 15.44
CA PHE A 260 1.02 2.97 16.25
C PHE A 260 1.17 4.31 15.51
N LEU A 261 1.59 4.28 14.25
CA LEU A 261 1.75 5.51 13.45
C LEU A 261 0.42 6.27 13.36
N ASP A 262 -0.65 5.59 12.97
CA ASP A 262 -1.94 6.23 12.70
C ASP A 262 -2.65 6.76 13.96
N ASN A 263 -2.41 6.13 15.12
CA ASN A 263 -3.07 6.51 16.37
C ASN A 263 -2.24 7.46 17.24
N GLN A 264 -0.93 7.57 16.99
CA GLN A 264 -0.03 8.39 17.81
C GLN A 264 0.71 9.43 17.01
N GLN A 265 1.41 9.03 15.95
CA GLN A 265 2.32 9.92 15.24
C GLN A 265 1.64 10.66 14.09
N TYR A 266 0.78 9.97 13.32
CA TYR A 266 0.13 10.48 12.11
C TYR A 266 -1.39 10.42 12.22
N THR A 267 -1.96 10.94 13.32
CA THR A 267 -3.40 11.17 13.41
C THR A 267 -3.81 12.18 12.32
N ARG A 268 -5.02 12.08 11.80
CA ARG A 268 -5.50 12.99 10.74
C ARG A 268 -5.32 14.48 11.16
N ARG A 269 -5.67 14.82 12.41
CA ARG A 269 -5.48 16.19 12.94
C ARG A 269 -3.97 16.56 12.97
N GLY A 270 -3.12 15.62 13.41
CA GLY A 270 -1.66 15.80 13.44
C GLY A 270 -1.08 16.09 12.07
N ILE A 271 -1.54 15.36 11.04
CA ILE A 271 -1.13 15.55 9.65
C ILE A 271 -1.52 16.96 9.17
N LEU A 272 -2.78 17.35 9.39
CA LEU A 272 -3.29 18.64 8.90
C LEU A 272 -2.58 19.83 9.55
N ARG A 273 -2.19 19.74 10.84
CA ARG A 273 -1.41 20.79 11.49
C ARG A 273 0.00 20.93 10.90
N TYR A 274 0.64 19.80 10.51
CA TYR A 274 1.93 19.86 9.80
C TYR A 274 1.77 20.47 8.41
N GLU A 275 0.72 20.08 7.70
CA GLU A 275 0.42 20.65 6.38
C GLU A 275 0.23 22.17 6.45
N LYS A 276 -0.49 22.65 7.45
CA LYS A 276 -0.68 24.12 7.66
C LYS A 276 0.67 24.83 7.75
N MET A 277 1.67 24.18 8.35
CA MET A 277 3.01 24.73 8.53
C MET A 277 3.90 24.63 7.28
N PHE A 278 3.86 23.45 6.59
CA PHE A 278 4.75 23.18 5.44
C PHE A 278 4.18 23.66 4.10
N GLY A 279 2.87 23.84 4.04
CA GLY A 279 2.16 24.23 2.82
C GLY A 279 1.26 23.13 2.28
N ALA A 280 0.22 23.53 1.57
CA ALA A 280 -0.84 22.64 1.07
C ALA A 280 -0.25 21.45 0.29
N GLY A 281 -0.56 20.24 0.76
CA GLY A 281 -0.08 19.00 0.16
C GLY A 281 1.21 18.44 0.76
N TYR A 282 1.84 19.14 1.72
CA TYR A 282 3.18 18.76 2.19
C TYR A 282 3.23 18.58 3.70
N VAL A 283 3.95 17.55 4.13
CA VAL A 283 4.17 17.23 5.56
C VAL A 283 5.66 17.01 5.89
N SER A 284 6.54 17.35 4.95
CA SER A 284 7.99 17.19 5.12
C SER A 284 8.71 18.54 4.95
N THR A 285 9.91 18.61 5.52
CA THR A 285 10.74 19.83 5.58
C THR A 285 10.99 20.40 4.18
N GLY A 286 10.75 21.71 4.03
CA GLY A 286 10.94 22.45 2.78
C GLY A 286 9.72 22.48 1.87
N GLY A 287 8.73 21.62 2.14
CA GLY A 287 7.46 21.64 1.43
C GLY A 287 7.62 21.70 -0.09
N PRO A 288 6.83 22.56 -0.77
CA PRO A 288 6.87 22.62 -2.25
C PRO A 288 8.20 23.10 -2.83
N SER A 289 8.96 23.95 -2.13
CA SER A 289 10.20 24.52 -2.70
C SER A 289 11.30 23.46 -2.86
N THR A 290 11.51 22.62 -1.84
CA THR A 290 12.49 21.53 -1.93
C THR A 290 12.02 20.41 -2.84
N THR A 291 10.69 20.14 -2.87
CA THR A 291 10.13 19.18 -3.82
C THR A 291 10.45 19.59 -5.26
N LYS A 292 10.16 20.86 -5.60
CA LYS A 292 10.46 21.38 -6.93
C LYS A 292 11.95 21.20 -7.29
N GLU A 293 12.84 21.64 -6.41
CA GLU A 293 14.29 21.55 -6.62
C GLU A 293 14.73 20.10 -6.88
N PHE A 294 14.28 19.17 -6.04
CA PHE A 294 14.73 17.77 -6.13
C PHE A 294 14.12 17.06 -7.34
N VAL A 295 12.85 17.30 -7.63
CA VAL A 295 12.19 16.71 -8.81
C VAL A 295 12.83 17.22 -10.11
N ASP A 296 13.23 18.49 -10.16
CA ASP A 296 13.89 19.06 -11.35
C ASP A 296 15.20 18.32 -11.70
N LEU A 297 15.89 17.71 -10.72
CA LEU A 297 17.09 16.89 -10.96
C LEU A 297 16.80 15.64 -11.78
N LEU A 298 15.57 15.14 -11.75
CA LEU A 298 15.16 13.90 -12.43
C LEU A 298 14.93 14.11 -13.94
N ASN A 299 14.76 15.34 -14.41
CA ASN A 299 14.45 15.64 -15.82
C ASN A 299 13.30 14.79 -16.35
N LEU A 300 12.21 14.69 -15.61
CA LEU A 300 11.07 13.81 -15.89
C LEU A 300 10.49 14.04 -17.28
N LYS A 301 10.03 12.95 -17.92
CA LYS A 301 9.40 12.98 -19.25
C LYS A 301 7.98 12.45 -19.16
N THR A 302 7.09 13.04 -19.94
CA THR A 302 5.68 12.64 -20.05
C THR A 302 5.56 11.13 -20.27
N GLY A 303 4.69 10.50 -19.50
CA GLY A 303 4.41 9.06 -19.60
C GLY A 303 5.37 8.15 -18.81
N GLN A 304 6.40 8.70 -18.18
CA GLN A 304 7.23 7.91 -17.27
C GLN A 304 6.43 7.48 -16.04
N LYS A 305 6.79 6.31 -15.49
CA LYS A 305 6.19 5.76 -14.27
C LYS A 305 7.12 6.02 -13.08
N VAL A 306 6.58 6.71 -12.09
CA VAL A 306 7.29 7.08 -10.86
C VAL A 306 6.70 6.31 -9.69
N LEU A 307 7.55 5.74 -8.85
CA LEU A 307 7.17 5.19 -7.54
C LEU A 307 7.66 6.18 -6.47
N ASP A 308 6.73 6.74 -5.67
CA ASP A 308 7.09 7.57 -4.52
C ASP A 308 6.95 6.74 -3.23
N VAL A 309 8.05 6.53 -2.51
CA VAL A 309 8.10 5.71 -1.29
C VAL A 309 8.09 6.64 -0.07
N GLY A 310 6.97 6.63 0.66
CA GLY A 310 6.70 7.58 1.74
C GLY A 310 6.08 8.87 1.21
N CYS A 311 5.05 8.72 0.38
CA CYS A 311 4.44 9.84 -0.35
C CYS A 311 3.68 10.84 0.54
N GLY A 312 3.42 10.48 1.81
CA GLY A 312 2.63 11.29 2.73
C GLY A 312 1.24 11.58 2.15
N ILE A 313 0.89 12.85 2.08
CA ILE A 313 -0.43 13.29 1.57
C ILE A 313 -0.40 13.68 0.07
N GLY A 314 0.65 13.26 -0.66
CA GLY A 314 0.70 13.26 -2.12
C GLY A 314 1.16 14.56 -2.79
N GLY A 315 1.66 15.56 -2.04
CA GLY A 315 2.04 16.85 -2.64
C GLY A 315 3.07 16.73 -3.76
N GLY A 316 4.10 15.91 -3.55
CA GLY A 316 5.13 15.64 -4.56
C GLY A 316 4.55 14.93 -5.78
N ASP A 317 3.66 13.95 -5.53
CA ASP A 317 3.01 13.17 -6.58
C ASP A 317 2.17 14.06 -7.50
N PHE A 318 1.33 14.92 -6.89
CA PHE A 318 0.50 15.86 -7.66
C PHE A 318 1.37 16.84 -8.45
N TYR A 319 2.47 17.32 -7.85
CA TYR A 319 3.41 18.21 -8.53
C TYR A 319 4.02 17.52 -9.75
N MET A 320 4.55 16.30 -9.57
CA MET A 320 5.18 15.55 -10.68
C MET A 320 4.19 15.26 -11.81
N ALA A 321 2.98 14.81 -11.48
CA ALA A 321 1.96 14.50 -12.47
C ALA A 321 1.52 15.75 -13.25
N LYS A 322 1.25 16.86 -12.55
CA LYS A 322 0.77 18.11 -13.17
C LYS A 322 1.83 18.76 -14.06
N MET A 323 3.07 18.82 -13.58
CA MET A 323 4.13 19.58 -14.25
C MET A 323 4.80 18.80 -15.37
N PHE A 324 4.88 17.48 -15.25
CA PHE A 324 5.67 16.65 -16.19
C PHE A 324 4.82 15.61 -16.93
N GLY A 325 3.57 15.40 -16.55
CA GLY A 325 2.69 14.43 -17.21
C GLY A 325 3.12 12.99 -16.97
N VAL A 326 3.68 12.70 -15.79
CA VAL A 326 4.09 11.34 -15.39
C VAL A 326 2.94 10.62 -14.71
N GLU A 327 3.03 9.28 -14.67
CA GLU A 327 2.16 8.41 -13.87
C GLU A 327 2.87 8.16 -12.52
N VAL A 328 2.19 8.41 -11.40
CA VAL A 328 2.81 8.27 -10.08
C VAL A 328 2.02 7.27 -9.24
N LEU A 329 2.74 6.33 -8.64
CA LEU A 329 2.23 5.47 -7.58
C LEU A 329 2.90 5.88 -6.27
N GLY A 330 2.12 6.45 -5.36
CA GLY A 330 2.58 6.81 -4.03
C GLY A 330 2.31 5.69 -3.03
N LEU A 331 3.32 5.32 -2.24
CA LEU A 331 3.20 4.38 -1.13
C LEU A 331 3.42 5.11 0.19
N ASP A 332 2.57 4.84 1.16
CA ASP A 332 2.84 5.24 2.56
C ASP A 332 2.33 4.14 3.50
N LEU A 333 2.94 4.03 4.67
CA LEU A 333 2.51 3.04 5.66
C LEU A 333 1.29 3.54 6.46
N SER A 334 1.04 4.85 6.49
CA SER A 334 -0.05 5.45 7.25
C SER A 334 -1.35 5.47 6.44
N ASP A 335 -2.39 4.84 6.99
CA ASP A 335 -3.76 4.93 6.46
C ASP A 335 -4.23 6.38 6.36
N ASN A 336 -3.98 7.17 7.42
CA ASN A 336 -4.42 8.56 7.49
C ASN A 336 -3.78 9.43 6.40
N MET A 337 -2.49 9.19 6.09
CA MET A 337 -1.80 9.89 4.99
C MET A 337 -2.45 9.57 3.66
N ILE A 338 -2.63 8.28 3.38
CA ILE A 338 -3.18 7.80 2.09
C ILE A 338 -4.65 8.24 1.93
N ASP A 339 -5.45 8.22 3.00
CA ASP A 339 -6.84 8.71 2.91
C ASP A 339 -6.90 10.17 2.47
N ILE A 340 -6.07 11.03 3.04
CA ILE A 340 -6.00 12.45 2.65
C ILE A 340 -5.52 12.57 1.19
N ALA A 341 -4.49 11.81 0.80
CA ALA A 341 -3.95 11.84 -0.57
C ALA A 341 -5.02 11.40 -1.59
N VAL A 342 -5.76 10.34 -1.31
CA VAL A 342 -6.84 9.83 -2.17
C VAL A 342 -7.98 10.86 -2.29
N GLU A 343 -8.40 11.46 -1.18
CA GLU A 343 -9.44 12.52 -1.19
C GLU A 343 -9.02 13.67 -2.13
N ARG A 344 -7.75 14.04 -2.10
CA ARG A 344 -7.22 15.12 -2.95
C ARG A 344 -7.12 14.72 -4.42
N ALA A 345 -6.64 13.50 -4.70
CA ALA A 345 -6.58 12.99 -6.07
C ALA A 345 -7.96 13.05 -6.74
N ARG A 346 -9.00 12.71 -5.98
CA ARG A 346 -10.40 12.81 -6.43
C ARG A 346 -10.81 14.26 -6.70
N THR A 347 -10.52 15.14 -5.76
CA THR A 347 -10.87 16.58 -5.85
C THR A 347 -10.18 17.21 -7.06
N GLU A 348 -8.91 16.87 -7.28
CA GLU A 348 -8.08 17.45 -8.35
C GLU A 348 -8.26 16.74 -9.70
N LYS A 349 -8.98 15.62 -9.72
CA LYS A 349 -9.27 14.84 -10.95
C LYS A 349 -7.99 14.41 -11.67
N LEU A 350 -7.04 13.85 -10.92
CA LEU A 350 -5.74 13.41 -11.44
C LEU A 350 -5.65 11.88 -11.47
N PRO A 351 -6.16 11.22 -12.53
CA PRO A 351 -6.13 9.76 -12.60
C PRO A 351 -4.73 9.17 -12.79
N SER A 352 -3.76 10.00 -13.16
CA SER A 352 -2.35 9.59 -13.30
C SER A 352 -1.63 9.46 -11.97
N VAL A 353 -2.30 9.79 -10.85
CA VAL A 353 -1.72 9.64 -9.49
C VAL A 353 -2.54 8.63 -8.71
N GLN A 354 -1.88 7.62 -8.19
CA GLN A 354 -2.50 6.54 -7.40
C GLN A 354 -1.78 6.39 -6.08
N PHE A 355 -2.48 5.85 -5.08
CA PHE A 355 -1.94 5.70 -3.74
C PHE A 355 -2.26 4.32 -3.17
N GLU A 356 -1.27 3.72 -2.47
CA GLU A 356 -1.44 2.46 -1.73
C GLU A 356 -0.95 2.63 -0.29
N VAL A 357 -1.70 2.12 0.68
CA VAL A 357 -1.16 1.89 2.02
C VAL A 357 -0.26 0.67 1.90
N ALA A 358 1.05 0.83 2.07
CA ALA A 358 1.96 -0.27 1.82
C ALA A 358 3.28 -0.14 2.61
N ASP A 359 3.77 -1.28 3.07
CA ASP A 359 5.12 -1.42 3.62
C ASP A 359 6.09 -1.72 2.47
N ALA A 360 6.93 -0.74 2.13
CA ALA A 360 7.89 -0.86 1.02
C ALA A 360 8.89 -2.01 1.21
N THR A 361 9.10 -2.46 2.46
CA THR A 361 9.97 -3.61 2.74
C THR A 361 9.31 -4.95 2.43
N LYS A 362 7.99 -4.96 2.23
CA LYS A 362 7.18 -6.17 1.97
C LYS A 362 6.52 -6.17 0.60
N ARG A 363 6.07 -4.99 0.15
CA ARG A 363 5.41 -4.81 -1.17
C ARG A 363 6.38 -5.20 -2.29
N THR A 364 5.94 -5.98 -3.26
CA THR A 364 6.77 -6.40 -4.41
C THR A 364 6.17 -5.88 -5.71
N PHE A 365 7.05 -5.59 -6.68
CA PHE A 365 6.67 -5.20 -8.04
C PHE A 365 7.47 -6.05 -9.03
N PRO A 366 6.94 -6.28 -10.25
CA PRO A 366 7.72 -6.91 -11.31
C PRO A 366 8.99 -6.12 -11.62
N GLU A 367 10.01 -6.83 -12.08
CA GLU A 367 11.26 -6.19 -12.49
C GLU A 367 11.01 -5.17 -13.61
N GLY A 368 11.63 -4.01 -13.51
CA GLY A 368 11.53 -2.96 -14.52
C GLY A 368 10.18 -2.27 -14.59
N SER A 369 9.45 -2.20 -13.48
CA SER A 369 8.12 -1.57 -13.42
C SER A 369 8.15 -0.04 -13.52
N PHE A 370 9.24 0.59 -13.08
CA PHE A 370 9.29 2.05 -12.91
C PHE A 370 10.48 2.68 -13.66
N ASP A 371 10.26 3.89 -14.15
CA ASP A 371 11.33 4.74 -14.73
C ASP A 371 12.08 5.49 -13.64
N VAL A 372 11.38 5.84 -12.54
CA VAL A 372 11.96 6.60 -11.42
C VAL A 372 11.43 6.03 -10.12
N ILE A 373 12.31 5.94 -9.11
CA ILE A 373 11.92 5.79 -7.70
C ILE A 373 12.36 7.03 -6.95
N TYR A 374 11.43 7.60 -6.21
CA TYR A 374 11.56 8.85 -5.47
C TYR A 374 11.19 8.59 -4.01
N SER A 375 11.89 9.23 -3.06
CA SER A 375 11.53 9.13 -1.64
C SER A 375 12.04 10.35 -0.88
N ARG A 376 11.22 10.84 0.07
CA ARG A 376 11.60 12.00 0.87
C ARG A 376 11.40 11.75 2.37
N ASP A 377 12.52 11.77 3.09
CA ASP A 377 12.57 11.80 4.57
C ASP A 377 11.74 10.65 5.19
N THR A 378 11.88 9.43 4.63
CA THR A 378 11.07 8.26 4.98
C THR A 378 11.93 7.04 5.37
N ILE A 379 13.02 6.82 4.64
CA ILE A 379 13.82 5.58 4.74
C ILE A 379 14.58 5.53 6.08
N LEU A 380 14.66 6.66 6.79
CA LEU A 380 15.24 6.72 8.14
C LEU A 380 14.61 5.73 9.14
N HIS A 381 13.41 5.24 8.84
CA HIS A 381 12.72 4.25 9.69
C HIS A 381 13.06 2.78 9.34
N ILE A 382 13.77 2.54 8.23
CA ILE A 382 13.97 1.19 7.69
C ILE A 382 15.35 0.68 8.07
N ASP A 383 15.39 -0.50 8.73
CA ASP A 383 16.62 -1.10 9.26
C ASP A 383 17.52 -1.59 8.12
N ASP A 384 17.03 -2.50 7.30
CA ASP A 384 17.80 -3.10 6.21
C ASP A 384 17.69 -2.27 4.94
N LYS A 385 18.45 -1.16 4.91
CA LYS A 385 18.48 -0.25 3.75
C LYS A 385 19.05 -0.95 2.51
N LEU A 386 20.04 -1.83 2.68
CA LEU A 386 20.63 -2.55 1.56
C LEU A 386 19.61 -3.46 0.87
N ALA A 387 18.85 -4.23 1.64
CA ALA A 387 17.77 -5.07 1.06
C ALA A 387 16.73 -4.22 0.34
N LEU A 388 16.33 -3.08 0.92
CA LEU A 388 15.38 -2.17 0.29
C LEU A 388 15.93 -1.64 -1.05
N PHE A 389 17.18 -1.18 -1.08
CA PHE A 389 17.81 -0.63 -2.29
C PHE A 389 17.99 -1.69 -3.38
N LYS A 390 18.27 -2.94 -3.03
CA LYS A 390 18.28 -4.07 -3.99
C LYS A 390 16.90 -4.26 -4.62
N ARG A 391 15.82 -4.11 -3.83
CA ARG A 391 14.45 -4.16 -4.36
C ARG A 391 14.20 -2.98 -5.30
N PHE A 392 14.59 -1.76 -4.91
CA PHE A 392 14.47 -0.57 -5.77
C PHE A 392 15.21 -0.76 -7.08
N HIS A 393 16.42 -1.31 -7.03
CA HIS A 393 17.23 -1.61 -8.22
C HIS A 393 16.47 -2.57 -9.15
N SER A 394 15.90 -3.64 -8.61
CA SER A 394 15.11 -4.59 -9.39
C SER A 394 13.86 -3.95 -10.02
N TRP A 395 13.16 -3.09 -9.28
CA TRP A 395 11.90 -2.47 -9.74
C TRP A 395 12.12 -1.41 -10.81
N LEU A 396 13.28 -0.77 -10.86
CA LEU A 396 13.60 0.22 -11.89
C LEU A 396 13.89 -0.46 -13.24
N LYS A 397 13.55 0.20 -14.31
CA LYS A 397 13.98 -0.19 -15.68
C LYS A 397 15.49 0.06 -15.84
N PRO A 398 16.18 -0.64 -16.76
CA PRO A 398 17.55 -0.24 -17.14
C PRO A 398 17.57 1.25 -17.53
N GLY A 399 18.52 2.00 -16.99
CA GLY A 399 18.58 3.47 -17.15
C GLY A 399 17.65 4.26 -16.25
N GLY A 400 16.84 3.59 -15.44
CA GLY A 400 15.94 4.23 -14.49
C GLY A 400 16.68 4.91 -13.34
N GLN A 401 16.05 5.92 -12.73
CA GLN A 401 16.69 6.79 -11.74
C GLN A 401 16.13 6.56 -10.33
N LEU A 402 17.02 6.68 -9.35
CA LEU A 402 16.67 6.70 -7.92
C LEU A 402 17.01 8.10 -7.38
N LEU A 403 16.09 8.76 -6.70
CA LEU A 403 16.37 9.99 -5.98
C LEU A 403 15.75 9.93 -4.57
N ILE A 404 16.61 10.13 -3.57
CA ILE A 404 16.21 10.07 -2.16
C ILE A 404 16.75 11.31 -1.45
N SER A 405 15.90 12.01 -0.68
CA SER A 405 16.39 12.84 0.44
C SER A 405 16.06 12.14 1.74
N ASP A 406 16.97 12.20 2.73
CA ASP A 406 16.70 11.53 4.00
C ASP A 406 17.51 12.15 5.15
N TYR A 407 17.00 11.95 6.37
CA TYR A 407 17.76 12.32 7.56
C TYR A 407 18.95 11.38 7.70
N CYS A 408 20.07 11.99 7.97
CA CYS A 408 21.35 11.33 8.19
C CYS A 408 21.93 11.78 9.55
N CYS A 409 23.07 11.25 9.90
CA CYS A 409 23.79 11.64 11.12
C CYS A 409 25.20 12.10 10.80
N GLY A 410 25.80 12.79 11.75
CA GLY A 410 27.23 13.09 11.77
C GLY A 410 28.05 11.88 12.25
N GLU A 411 29.35 12.00 12.20
CA GLU A 411 30.27 11.00 12.72
C GLU A 411 30.12 10.87 14.24
N LYS A 412 30.30 9.66 14.75
CA LYS A 412 30.29 9.42 16.20
C LYS A 412 31.60 9.91 16.85
N PRO A 413 31.61 10.30 18.14
CA PRO A 413 30.48 10.19 19.08
C PRO A 413 29.44 11.30 18.90
N TRP A 414 28.17 10.95 19.00
CA TRP A 414 27.06 11.91 19.00
C TRP A 414 26.89 12.53 20.40
N THR A 415 26.20 13.68 20.45
CA THR A 415 25.82 14.24 21.77
C THR A 415 24.78 13.30 22.43
N PRO A 416 24.80 13.21 23.78
CA PRO A 416 23.81 12.38 24.50
C PRO A 416 22.34 12.77 24.17
N VAL A 417 22.08 14.05 23.91
CA VAL A 417 20.77 14.56 23.54
C VAL A 417 20.33 13.95 22.18
N PHE A 418 21.26 13.90 21.23
CA PHE A 418 20.94 13.33 19.91
C PHE A 418 20.76 11.80 19.97
N GLU A 419 21.60 11.12 20.75
CA GLU A 419 21.45 9.66 20.96
C GLU A 419 20.07 9.33 21.55
N ALA A 420 19.65 10.09 22.59
CA ALA A 420 18.33 9.93 23.20
C ALA A 420 17.20 10.18 22.19
N TYR A 421 17.32 11.22 21.37
CA TYR A 421 16.35 11.57 20.33
C TYR A 421 16.22 10.46 19.28
N VAL A 422 17.35 9.95 18.74
CA VAL A 422 17.35 8.88 17.73
C VAL A 422 16.68 7.62 18.30
N LYS A 423 17.04 7.27 19.55
CA LYS A 423 16.47 6.12 20.26
C LYS A 423 14.96 6.28 20.47
N GLN A 424 14.54 7.46 20.96
CA GLN A 424 13.12 7.77 21.21
C GLN A 424 12.28 7.65 19.93
N ARG A 425 12.83 8.09 18.79
CA ARG A 425 12.14 8.09 17.49
C ARG A 425 12.25 6.75 16.77
N GLY A 426 13.12 5.85 17.21
CA GLY A 426 13.37 4.58 16.49
C GLY A 426 14.04 4.80 15.14
N TYR A 427 14.81 5.87 14.97
CA TYR A 427 15.47 6.18 13.70
C TYR A 427 16.72 5.32 13.52
N ILE A 428 17.00 4.94 12.29
CA ILE A 428 18.16 4.16 11.90
C ILE A 428 18.96 5.01 10.90
N LEU A 429 19.88 5.80 11.47
CA LEU A 429 20.59 6.85 10.75
C LEU A 429 22.02 6.42 10.42
N TYR A 430 22.48 6.84 9.28
CA TYR A 430 23.84 6.67 8.77
C TYR A 430 24.38 8.03 8.31
N THR A 431 25.70 8.16 8.22
CA THR A 431 26.28 9.34 7.57
C THR A 431 25.91 9.35 6.09
N PRO A 432 25.91 10.52 5.43
CA PRO A 432 25.64 10.53 3.98
C PRO A 432 26.57 9.59 3.19
N SER A 433 27.82 9.49 3.58
CA SER A 433 28.79 8.59 2.93
C SER A 433 28.40 7.11 3.07
N GLU A 434 28.07 6.67 4.29
CA GLU A 434 27.63 5.29 4.52
C GLU A 434 26.33 4.97 3.76
N TYR A 435 25.40 5.91 3.77
CA TYR A 435 24.13 5.76 3.07
C TYR A 435 24.37 5.55 1.55
N GLY A 436 25.26 6.36 0.96
CA GLY A 436 25.65 6.22 -0.46
C GLY A 436 26.24 4.86 -0.77
N LYS A 437 27.05 4.29 0.14
CA LYS A 437 27.63 2.95 -0.04
C LYS A 437 26.55 1.86 -0.14
N PHE A 438 25.47 1.95 0.66
CA PHE A 438 24.37 0.97 0.52
C PHE A 438 23.75 1.03 -0.88
N ILE A 439 23.64 2.24 -1.46
CA ILE A 439 23.09 2.41 -2.82
C ILE A 439 24.04 1.77 -3.85
N GLU A 440 25.36 2.00 -3.71
CA GLU A 440 26.37 1.38 -4.57
C GLU A 440 26.37 -0.16 -4.45
N GLU A 441 26.34 -0.68 -3.21
CA GLU A 441 26.30 -2.12 -2.93
C GLU A 441 25.02 -2.79 -3.46
N ALA A 442 23.93 -2.03 -3.59
CA ALA A 442 22.68 -2.52 -4.19
C ALA A 442 22.75 -2.66 -5.72
N GLY A 443 23.83 -2.18 -6.34
CA GLY A 443 24.08 -2.33 -7.78
C GLY A 443 23.86 -1.06 -8.60
N PHE A 444 23.54 0.08 -7.96
CA PHE A 444 23.38 1.34 -8.67
C PHE A 444 24.72 1.91 -9.15
N CYS A 445 24.67 2.62 -10.25
CA CYS A 445 25.81 3.37 -10.80
C CYS A 445 25.58 4.88 -10.73
N SER A 446 26.64 5.65 -10.99
CA SER A 446 26.62 7.12 -11.00
C SER A 446 26.05 7.70 -9.71
N VAL A 447 26.38 7.07 -8.57
CA VAL A 447 25.84 7.47 -7.26
C VAL A 447 26.41 8.82 -6.84
N ARG A 448 25.54 9.83 -6.77
CA ARG A 448 25.85 11.17 -6.24
C ARG A 448 25.36 11.24 -4.82
N VAL A 449 26.24 11.63 -3.93
CA VAL A 449 25.95 11.79 -2.49
C VAL A 449 26.21 13.25 -2.14
N GLU A 450 25.19 13.93 -1.64
CA GLU A 450 25.30 15.34 -1.26
C GLU A 450 24.87 15.53 0.19
N ASP A 451 25.74 16.15 1.00
CA ASP A 451 25.35 16.61 2.33
C ASP A 451 24.64 17.96 2.17
N ARG A 452 23.33 17.97 2.35
CA ARG A 452 22.46 19.13 2.21
C ARG A 452 22.16 19.79 3.57
N THR A 453 22.95 19.53 4.60
CA THR A 453 22.72 20.02 5.97
C THR A 453 22.69 21.56 6.03
N ALA A 454 23.57 22.23 5.31
CA ALA A 454 23.54 23.71 5.25
C ALA A 454 22.20 24.23 4.71
N GLN A 455 21.70 23.62 3.64
CA GLN A 455 20.37 23.93 3.07
C GLN A 455 19.25 23.61 4.07
N PHE A 456 19.32 22.46 4.74
CA PHE A 456 18.36 22.02 5.76
C PHE A 456 18.22 23.07 6.87
N ILE A 457 19.36 23.59 7.37
CA ILE A 457 19.39 24.64 8.37
C ILE A 457 18.64 25.89 7.89
N GLN A 458 18.92 26.32 6.65
CA GLN A 458 18.26 27.50 6.05
C GLN A 458 16.76 27.29 5.91
N VAL A 459 16.37 26.09 5.46
CA VAL A 459 14.94 25.72 5.29
C VAL A 459 14.22 25.77 6.65
N ILE A 460 14.78 25.14 7.69
CA ILE A 460 14.17 25.16 9.03
C ILE A 460 14.04 26.60 9.56
N GLN A 461 15.05 27.44 9.35
CA GLN A 461 14.99 28.85 9.77
C GLN A 461 13.85 29.59 9.05
N THR A 462 13.68 29.36 7.74
CA THR A 462 12.60 29.94 6.95
C THR A 462 11.23 29.46 7.44
N GLU A 463 11.11 28.16 7.73
CA GLU A 463 9.87 27.57 8.27
C GLU A 463 9.53 28.16 9.65
N LEU A 464 10.51 28.37 10.51
CA LEU A 464 10.28 29.02 11.80
C LEU A 464 9.75 30.45 11.64
N GLN A 465 10.29 31.20 10.66
CA GLN A 465 9.80 32.56 10.35
C GLN A 465 8.37 32.53 9.83
N LYS A 466 8.04 31.57 8.94
CA LYS A 466 6.68 31.39 8.40
C LYS A 466 5.72 31.02 9.54
N ALA A 467 6.13 30.09 10.43
CA ALA A 467 5.31 29.68 11.56
C ALA A 467 4.97 30.88 12.46
N GLU A 468 5.93 31.76 12.73
CA GLU A 468 5.67 32.98 13.52
C GLU A 468 4.66 33.89 12.82
N ALA A 469 4.73 34.02 11.50
CA ALA A 469 3.81 34.87 10.74
C ALA A 469 2.37 34.38 10.76
N ILE A 470 2.14 33.05 10.87
CA ILE A 470 0.80 32.46 10.89
C ILE A 470 0.36 32.03 12.29
N LYS A 471 1.08 32.42 13.34
CA LYS A 471 0.88 31.95 14.72
C LYS A 471 -0.57 32.09 15.18
N GLU A 472 -1.14 33.30 15.07
CA GLU A 472 -2.50 33.57 15.55
C GLU A 472 -3.55 32.74 14.82
N GLU A 473 -3.43 32.66 13.48
CA GLU A 473 -4.31 31.86 12.62
C GLU A 473 -4.22 30.37 12.97
N PHE A 474 -2.98 29.88 13.17
CA PHE A 474 -2.75 28.48 13.51
C PHE A 474 -3.38 28.14 14.89
N ILE A 475 -3.19 28.99 15.89
CA ILE A 475 -3.72 28.77 17.24
C ILE A 475 -5.26 28.75 17.22
N GLN A 476 -5.90 29.61 16.40
CA GLN A 476 -7.35 29.61 16.24
C GLN A 476 -7.86 28.31 15.61
N GLU A 477 -7.14 27.76 14.63
CA GLU A 477 -7.56 26.56 13.91
C GLU A 477 -7.26 25.27 14.69
N PHE A 478 -6.15 25.22 15.41
CA PHE A 478 -5.67 24.02 16.12
C PHE A 478 -5.60 24.28 17.63
N SER A 479 -4.44 24.63 18.15
CA SER A 479 -4.27 25.04 19.55
C SER A 479 -2.88 25.68 19.78
N GLU A 480 -2.75 26.38 20.90
CA GLU A 480 -1.46 26.93 21.34
C GLU A 480 -0.46 25.81 21.63
N GLU A 481 -0.92 24.72 22.25
CA GLU A 481 -0.09 23.56 22.55
C GLU A 481 0.46 22.93 21.25
N ASP A 482 -0.39 22.74 20.24
CA ASP A 482 0.02 22.21 18.91
C ASP A 482 1.07 23.11 18.26
N TYR A 483 0.87 24.43 18.33
CA TYR A 483 1.81 25.40 17.76
C TYR A 483 3.19 25.26 18.40
N PHE A 484 3.26 25.32 19.73
CA PHE A 484 4.54 25.25 20.43
C PHE A 484 5.20 23.87 20.32
N ALA A 485 4.42 22.79 20.24
CA ALA A 485 4.98 21.45 20.00
C ALA A 485 5.76 21.40 18.67
N ILE A 486 5.20 21.96 17.60
CA ILE A 486 5.87 22.00 16.28
C ILE A 486 7.09 22.94 16.31
N VAL A 487 6.90 24.17 16.77
CA VAL A 487 7.95 25.21 16.74
C VAL A 487 9.15 24.80 17.62
N ASN A 488 8.90 24.25 18.81
CA ASN A 488 9.98 23.78 19.68
C ASN A 488 10.70 22.58 19.06
N GLY A 489 9.97 21.64 18.47
CA GLY A 489 10.57 20.51 17.75
C GLY A 489 11.49 20.99 16.61
N TRP A 490 11.09 22.04 15.89
CA TRP A 490 11.93 22.63 14.83
C TRP A 490 13.15 23.37 15.38
N ARG A 491 13.01 24.06 16.51
CA ARG A 491 14.16 24.72 17.19
C ARG A 491 15.19 23.67 17.64
N GLU A 492 14.71 22.56 18.21
CA GLU A 492 15.58 21.43 18.58
C GLU A 492 16.26 20.82 17.35
N LYS A 493 15.50 20.60 16.26
CA LYS A 493 16.03 20.08 15.00
C LYS A 493 17.14 21.01 14.47
N LEU A 494 16.89 22.32 14.50
CA LEU A 494 17.87 23.34 14.10
C LEU A 494 19.15 23.26 14.97
N GLY A 495 18.99 23.08 16.27
CA GLY A 495 20.12 22.89 17.20
C GLY A 495 20.95 21.66 16.84
N ARG A 496 20.29 20.50 16.68
CA ARG A 496 20.96 19.24 16.31
C ARG A 496 21.68 19.32 14.95
N SER A 497 21.09 20.06 14.00
CA SER A 497 21.73 20.24 12.69
C SER A 497 22.94 21.16 12.76
N LYS A 498 22.87 22.24 13.56
CA LYS A 498 23.99 23.17 13.78
C LYS A 498 25.14 22.52 14.53
N SER A 499 24.87 21.61 15.47
CA SER A 499 25.92 20.86 16.17
C SER A 499 26.62 19.84 15.27
N GLY A 500 26.01 19.49 14.13
CA GLY A 500 26.54 18.48 13.23
C GLY A 500 26.09 17.05 13.51
N ASP A 501 25.30 16.86 14.57
CA ASP A 501 24.75 15.55 14.91
C ASP A 501 23.75 15.06 13.89
N GLN A 502 22.77 15.91 13.52
CA GLN A 502 21.75 15.61 12.52
C GLN A 502 22.18 16.19 11.17
N ARG A 503 22.15 15.35 10.15
CA ARG A 503 22.49 15.70 8.77
C ARG A 503 21.27 15.48 7.86
N TRP A 504 21.36 16.02 6.65
CA TRP A 504 20.35 15.82 5.58
C TRP A 504 21.07 15.40 4.33
N GLY A 505 20.80 14.19 3.83
CA GLY A 505 21.42 13.66 2.62
C GLY A 505 20.51 13.80 1.42
N LEU A 506 21.11 14.00 0.25
CA LEU A 506 20.44 13.88 -1.04
C LEU A 506 21.25 12.90 -1.89
N PHE A 507 20.57 11.90 -2.41
CA PHE A 507 21.17 10.77 -3.13
C PHE A 507 20.49 10.63 -4.49
N HIS A 508 21.30 10.60 -5.55
CA HIS A 508 20.80 10.43 -6.92
C HIS A 508 21.65 9.36 -7.60
N ALA A 509 21.02 8.36 -8.20
CA ALA A 509 21.73 7.20 -8.78
C ALA A 509 20.93 6.65 -9.97
N THR A 510 21.57 5.78 -10.76
CA THR A 510 20.95 5.21 -11.96
C THR A 510 21.10 3.67 -11.92
N ARG A 511 20.07 2.95 -12.37
CA ARG A 511 20.15 1.51 -12.63
C ARG A 511 20.85 1.30 -13.98
N THR A 512 21.91 0.44 -14.04
CA THR A 512 22.56 0.02 -15.28
C THR A 512 21.66 -0.85 -16.16
#